data_279b53b7a10a93feccaa3f78cdf85844
#
_entry.id   279b53b7a10a93feccaa3f78cdf85844
#
_cell.length_a   1.000
_cell.length_b   1.000
_cell.length_c   1.000
_cell.angle_alpha   90.00
_cell.angle_beta   90.00
_cell.angle_gamma   90.00
#
_symmetry.space_group_name_H-M   'P 1'
#
loop_
_entity.id
_entity.type
_entity.pdbx_description
1 polymer ?
#
loop_
_entity_poly.entity_id
_entity_poly.type
_entity_poly.pdbx_seq_one_letter_code
_entity_poly.pdbx_strand_id
1 'polypeptide(L)'
;MNRSLLYPRATTTRRLIGLDGMWRFSFDPESKGVEAGWALDLPSSLSMPVPASFCDLFTDKASREYCGDFWYETSFFVPAEWSGWDIVLRFGSVTHRARVFVNGVEVAQHEGGFLPFDATVTNIVRYNQFNKLSVLANNELSETMLPAGTTRTLADGRKIAAPYFDFYNYAGIHRPVWLMALPKERVLDYSTRYRLTETGAEIDYTVSTNGPHPVTVELYDGTTRVAESSGTTGTLVVKNAKLWNVHAAYLYDLVIRIHEGSAVVDEYLDRIGIRTFEIRHGRFLLNGSPVYLRGFGRHEDADIRGRGLDLPTVKRDFELMKWIGANCFRTSHYPYAEEIYQMADEEGFLIIDEVPAVGFMQ
;
A
#
# COMPACT_ATOMS: atom_id res chain seq x y z
N MET A 1 10.62 16.81 0.62
CA MET A 1 10.78 15.33 0.65
C MET A 1 10.15 14.78 -0.62
N ASN A 2 10.95 14.17 -1.51
CA ASN A 2 10.46 13.55 -2.74
C ASN A 2 9.91 12.15 -2.44
N ARG A 3 8.79 12.05 -1.74
CA ARG A 3 8.12 10.77 -1.50
C ARG A 3 7.36 10.38 -2.76
N SER A 4 7.58 9.17 -3.26
CA SER A 4 6.73 8.58 -4.30
C SER A 4 5.48 8.03 -3.64
N LEU A 5 4.31 8.40 -4.17
CA LEU A 5 3.02 7.84 -3.74
C LEU A 5 2.64 6.62 -4.58
N LEU A 6 3.42 6.30 -5.60
CA LEU A 6 3.13 5.24 -6.56
C LEU A 6 3.27 3.84 -5.95
N TYR A 7 2.37 2.95 -6.34
CA TYR A 7 2.49 1.53 -6.05
C TYR A 7 3.78 0.95 -6.67
N PRO A 8 4.51 0.05 -5.98
CA PRO A 8 5.72 -0.57 -6.52
C PRO A 8 5.46 -1.33 -7.81
N ARG A 9 6.14 -0.94 -8.89
CA ARG A 9 6.09 -1.60 -10.20
C ARG A 9 7.50 -1.88 -10.70
N ALA A 10 7.78 -3.13 -11.06
CA ALA A 10 9.00 -3.47 -11.78
C ALA A 10 8.85 -3.05 -13.25
N THR A 11 9.86 -2.36 -13.79
CA THR A 11 9.89 -1.90 -15.18
C THR A 11 11.29 -2.07 -15.76
N THR A 12 11.53 -1.53 -16.93
CA THR A 12 12.89 -1.51 -17.50
C THR A 12 13.86 -0.66 -16.68
N THR A 13 13.35 0.33 -15.92
CA THR A 13 14.12 1.30 -15.15
C THR A 13 13.91 1.20 -13.65
N ARG A 14 13.08 0.33 -13.15
CA ARG A 14 12.80 0.14 -11.71
C ARG A 14 12.98 -1.32 -11.33
N ARG A 15 13.64 -1.59 -10.21
CA ARG A 15 13.86 -2.94 -9.69
C ARG A 15 13.18 -3.10 -8.35
N LEU A 16 12.57 -4.25 -8.13
CA LEU A 16 11.86 -4.59 -6.90
C LEU A 16 12.31 -5.95 -6.39
N ILE A 17 12.44 -6.07 -5.07
CA ILE A 17 12.60 -7.34 -4.35
C ILE A 17 11.57 -7.34 -3.23
N GLY A 18 10.69 -8.34 -3.20
CA GLY A 18 9.80 -8.57 -2.06
C GLY A 18 10.60 -9.08 -0.86
N LEU A 19 10.34 -8.52 0.30
CA LEU A 19 10.96 -8.95 1.56
C LEU A 19 9.98 -9.75 2.43
N ASP A 20 8.83 -10.10 1.89
CA ASP A 20 7.84 -10.95 2.56
C ASP A 20 8.42 -12.33 2.88
N GLY A 21 7.92 -12.96 3.93
CA GLY A 21 8.36 -14.29 4.35
C GLY A 21 8.44 -14.42 5.86
N MET A 22 9.31 -15.31 6.35
CA MET A 22 9.47 -15.53 7.78
C MET A 22 10.57 -14.62 8.33
N TRP A 23 10.20 -13.73 9.24
CA TRP A 23 11.10 -12.83 9.94
C TRP A 23 11.34 -13.29 11.37
N ARG A 24 12.45 -12.89 11.97
CA ARG A 24 12.65 -12.99 13.42
C ARG A 24 11.73 -12.00 14.13
N PHE A 25 11.23 -12.37 15.30
CA PHE A 25 10.28 -11.57 16.06
C PHE A 25 10.54 -11.69 17.56
N SER A 26 10.37 -10.59 18.30
CA SER A 26 10.41 -10.59 19.76
C SER A 26 9.47 -9.53 20.34
N PHE A 27 8.73 -9.86 21.39
CA PHE A 27 8.09 -8.86 22.22
C PHE A 27 9.11 -8.10 23.07
N ASP A 28 8.85 -6.83 23.33
CA ASP A 28 9.67 -5.93 24.16
C ASP A 28 8.83 -5.29 25.27
N PRO A 29 8.40 -6.07 26.28
CA PRO A 29 7.46 -5.60 27.29
C PRO A 29 8.02 -4.48 28.17
N GLU A 30 9.33 -4.34 28.27
CA GLU A 30 10.01 -3.31 29.04
C GLU A 30 10.41 -2.09 28.21
N SER A 31 10.18 -2.12 26.87
CA SER A 31 10.56 -1.07 25.90
C SER A 31 12.05 -0.73 25.93
N LYS A 32 12.90 -1.72 26.19
CA LYS A 32 14.34 -1.58 26.32
C LYS A 32 15.14 -1.98 25.09
N GLY A 33 14.49 -2.50 24.06
CA GLY A 33 15.17 -3.06 22.88
C GLY A 33 16.05 -2.07 22.16
N VAL A 34 15.70 -0.77 22.13
CA VAL A 34 16.54 0.26 21.54
C VAL A 34 17.86 0.43 22.34
N GLU A 35 17.77 0.56 23.66
CA GLU A 35 18.92 0.70 24.55
C GLU A 35 19.79 -0.56 24.57
N ALA A 36 19.15 -1.73 24.46
CA ALA A 36 19.81 -3.03 24.42
C ALA A 36 20.42 -3.37 23.04
N GLY A 37 20.29 -2.49 22.04
CA GLY A 37 20.89 -2.67 20.72
C GLY A 37 20.19 -3.67 19.81
N TRP A 38 18.90 -3.97 20.04
CA TRP A 38 18.12 -4.92 19.22
C TRP A 38 18.01 -4.52 17.76
N ALA A 39 18.23 -3.25 17.44
CA ALA A 39 18.35 -2.78 16.06
C ALA A 39 19.51 -3.43 15.29
N LEU A 40 20.57 -3.89 16.01
CA LEU A 40 21.72 -4.60 15.44
C LEU A 40 21.61 -6.11 15.57
N ASP A 41 21.05 -6.58 16.67
CA ASP A 41 20.91 -8.02 16.93
C ASP A 41 19.73 -8.29 17.86
N LEU A 42 18.65 -8.82 17.27
CA LEU A 42 17.49 -9.23 18.01
C LEU A 42 17.82 -10.47 18.86
N PRO A 43 17.54 -10.48 20.18
CA PRO A 43 17.85 -11.61 21.05
C PRO A 43 17.07 -12.87 20.65
N SER A 44 16.94 -13.85 21.54
CA SER A 44 16.17 -15.07 21.26
C SER A 44 14.80 -14.69 20.65
N SER A 45 14.53 -15.18 19.46
CA SER A 45 13.41 -14.70 18.65
C SER A 45 12.52 -15.86 18.22
N LEU A 46 11.24 -15.53 18.04
CA LEU A 46 10.25 -16.37 17.38
C LEU A 46 10.35 -16.17 15.85
N SER A 47 9.78 -17.08 15.09
CA SER A 47 9.54 -16.88 13.65
C SER A 47 8.17 -16.28 13.44
N MET A 48 8.09 -15.19 12.65
CA MET A 48 6.85 -14.45 12.39
C MET A 48 6.68 -14.24 10.88
N PRO A 49 5.54 -14.65 10.29
CA PRO A 49 5.27 -14.35 8.89
C PRO A 49 5.02 -12.86 8.68
N VAL A 50 5.47 -12.36 7.55
CA VAL A 50 5.20 -11.02 7.02
C VAL A 50 4.71 -11.19 5.59
N PRO A 51 3.52 -10.65 5.21
CA PRO A 51 2.57 -9.93 6.03
C PRO A 51 1.70 -10.82 6.93
N ALA A 52 1.49 -10.40 8.17
CA ALA A 52 0.53 -11.00 9.10
C ALA A 52 0.33 -10.13 10.35
N SER A 53 -0.77 -10.37 11.08
CA SER A 53 -0.89 -10.00 12.49
C SER A 53 -0.33 -11.12 13.35
N PHE A 54 0.32 -10.81 14.45
CA PHE A 54 0.73 -11.86 15.40
C PHE A 54 -0.42 -12.38 16.27
N CYS A 55 -1.52 -11.61 16.39
CA CYS A 55 -2.58 -11.85 17.35
C CYS A 55 -3.25 -13.23 17.23
N ASP A 56 -3.43 -13.75 16.02
CA ASP A 56 -4.08 -15.06 15.80
C ASP A 56 -3.09 -16.21 15.55
N LEU A 57 -1.78 -15.93 15.59
CA LEU A 57 -0.74 -16.95 15.42
C LEU A 57 -0.38 -17.68 16.73
N PHE A 58 -0.63 -17.02 17.88
CA PHE A 58 -0.36 -17.60 19.20
C PHE A 58 -1.61 -18.22 19.80
N THR A 59 -1.42 -19.25 20.62
CA THR A 59 -2.50 -19.94 21.33
C THR A 59 -2.72 -19.42 22.76
N ASP A 60 -1.70 -18.81 23.34
CA ASP A 60 -1.79 -18.24 24.67
C ASP A 60 -2.34 -16.80 24.65
N LYS A 61 -3.12 -16.47 25.68
CA LYS A 61 -3.80 -15.18 25.78
C LYS A 61 -2.83 -14.00 25.90
N ALA A 62 -1.71 -14.17 26.57
CA ALA A 62 -0.77 -13.07 26.83
C ALA A 62 -0.12 -12.59 25.54
N SER A 63 0.29 -13.51 24.65
CA SER A 63 0.83 -13.20 23.33
C SER A 63 -0.24 -12.65 22.38
N ARG A 64 -1.45 -13.24 22.37
CA ARG A 64 -2.54 -12.81 21.51
C ARG A 64 -3.01 -11.39 21.79
N GLU A 65 -3.08 -11.01 23.07
CA GLU A 65 -3.55 -9.71 23.53
C GLU A 65 -2.39 -8.77 23.91
N TYR A 66 -1.17 -9.07 23.46
CA TYR A 66 -0.02 -8.24 23.76
C TYR A 66 -0.21 -6.80 23.28
N CYS A 67 0.09 -5.85 24.18
CA CYS A 67 0.02 -4.42 23.91
C CYS A 67 1.34 -3.76 24.37
N GLY A 68 2.04 -3.13 23.46
CA GLY A 68 3.34 -2.52 23.70
C GLY A 68 4.27 -2.61 22.50
N ASP A 69 5.56 -2.55 22.76
CA ASP A 69 6.62 -2.63 21.75
C ASP A 69 6.92 -4.07 21.33
N PHE A 70 7.16 -4.29 20.04
CA PHE A 70 7.59 -5.55 19.49
C PHE A 70 8.49 -5.33 18.27
N TRP A 71 9.39 -6.28 18.04
CA TRP A 71 10.44 -6.16 17.04
C TRP A 71 10.35 -7.24 15.98
N TYR A 72 10.64 -6.83 14.74
CA TYR A 72 10.88 -7.70 13.60
C TYR A 72 12.31 -7.53 13.12
N GLU A 73 12.92 -8.61 12.61
CA GLU A 73 14.24 -8.57 11.97
C GLU A 73 14.28 -9.51 10.77
N THR A 74 14.84 -9.03 9.67
CA THR A 74 15.20 -9.82 8.50
C THR A 74 16.49 -9.30 7.87
N SER A 75 16.96 -9.96 6.82
CA SER A 75 18.09 -9.53 6.03
C SER A 75 17.73 -9.44 4.57
N PHE A 76 18.31 -8.46 3.87
CA PHE A 76 18.15 -8.29 2.44
C PHE A 76 19.50 -8.04 1.76
N PHE A 77 19.61 -8.49 0.52
CA PHE A 77 20.81 -8.32 -0.29
C PHE A 77 20.63 -7.15 -1.25
N VAL A 78 21.63 -6.27 -1.37
CA VAL A 78 21.65 -5.16 -2.34
C VAL A 78 22.70 -5.48 -3.41
N PRO A 79 22.31 -5.78 -4.66
CA PRO A 79 23.24 -6.07 -5.74
C PRO A 79 24.19 -4.89 -6.03
N ALA A 80 25.39 -5.19 -6.49
CA ALA A 80 26.41 -4.18 -6.83
C ALA A 80 25.95 -3.26 -7.98
N GLU A 81 25.19 -3.82 -8.94
CA GLU A 81 24.64 -3.08 -10.09
C GLU A 81 23.58 -2.05 -9.71
N TRP A 82 23.07 -2.06 -8.49
CA TRP A 82 22.17 -1.01 -7.98
C TRP A 82 22.93 0.21 -7.46
N SER A 83 24.28 0.20 -7.50
CA SER A 83 25.09 1.37 -7.17
C SER A 83 24.74 2.53 -8.11
N GLY A 84 24.54 3.72 -7.52
CA GLY A 84 24.10 4.90 -8.27
C GLY A 84 22.57 5.10 -8.34
N TRP A 85 21.78 4.13 -7.94
CA TRP A 85 20.33 4.24 -7.82
C TRP A 85 19.90 4.73 -6.43
N ASP A 86 18.65 5.16 -6.31
CA ASP A 86 18.07 5.38 -4.98
C ASP A 86 17.54 4.05 -4.46
N ILE A 87 18.06 3.63 -3.32
CA ILE A 87 17.58 2.41 -2.63
C ILE A 87 16.55 2.83 -1.60
N VAL A 88 15.36 2.25 -1.74
CA VAL A 88 14.19 2.61 -0.93
C VAL A 88 13.55 1.35 -0.37
N LEU A 89 13.26 1.34 0.92
CA LEU A 89 12.38 0.36 1.56
C LEU A 89 10.97 0.95 1.59
N ARG A 90 9.98 0.18 1.16
CA ARG A 90 8.56 0.54 1.27
C ARG A 90 7.82 -0.49 2.08
N PHE A 91 7.09 0.00 3.06
CA PHE A 91 6.18 -0.79 3.89
C PHE A 91 4.75 -0.46 3.49
N GLY A 92 3.95 -1.47 3.15
CA GLY A 92 2.55 -1.26 2.81
C GLY A 92 1.71 -0.87 4.03
N SER A 93 2.05 -1.38 5.22
CA SER A 93 1.41 -1.01 6.50
C SER A 93 2.12 -1.64 7.68
N VAL A 94 2.33 -0.87 8.75
CA VAL A 94 2.79 -1.36 10.07
C VAL A 94 1.92 -0.75 11.16
N THR A 95 1.35 -1.54 12.04
CA THR A 95 0.34 -1.11 13.01
C THR A 95 0.92 -0.96 14.43
N HIS A 96 0.81 0.21 15.07
CA HIS A 96 0.30 1.50 14.57
C HIS A 96 1.43 2.49 14.36
N ARG A 97 2.54 2.34 15.10
CA ARG A 97 3.76 3.15 15.02
C ARG A 97 4.92 2.24 14.65
N ALA A 98 5.84 2.75 13.86
CA ALA A 98 7.01 2.04 13.42
C ALA A 98 8.26 2.91 13.52
N ARG A 99 9.38 2.30 13.92
CA ARG A 99 10.73 2.81 13.74
C ARG A 99 11.52 1.77 12.94
N VAL A 100 12.13 2.19 11.86
CA VAL A 100 12.82 1.31 10.92
C VAL A 100 14.33 1.54 11.04
N PHE A 101 15.09 0.46 11.13
CA PHE A 101 16.54 0.50 11.25
C PHE A 101 17.17 -0.36 10.15
N VAL A 102 18.21 0.16 9.52
CA VAL A 102 19.05 -0.59 8.58
C VAL A 102 20.48 -0.58 9.10
N ASN A 103 21.06 -1.78 9.27
CA ASN A 103 22.39 -1.97 9.86
C ASN A 103 22.57 -1.24 11.21
N GLY A 104 21.51 -1.18 12.02
CA GLY A 104 21.47 -0.51 13.32
C GLY A 104 21.23 1.00 13.27
N VAL A 105 21.17 1.61 12.08
CA VAL A 105 20.91 3.05 11.91
C VAL A 105 19.42 3.26 11.68
N GLU A 106 18.79 4.14 12.45
CA GLU A 106 17.40 4.52 12.25
C GLU A 106 17.22 5.32 10.95
N VAL A 107 16.32 4.87 10.07
CA VAL A 107 16.14 5.43 8.73
C VAL A 107 14.74 6.01 8.52
N ALA A 108 13.74 5.61 9.31
CA ALA A 108 12.40 6.17 9.25
C ALA A 108 11.64 5.98 10.56
N GLN A 109 10.68 6.88 10.79
CA GLN A 109 9.61 6.75 11.76
C GLN A 109 8.27 6.97 11.05
N HIS A 110 7.24 6.22 11.46
CA HIS A 110 5.91 6.33 10.92
C HIS A 110 4.84 6.12 12.00
N GLU A 111 3.74 6.87 11.90
CA GLU A 111 2.53 6.68 12.67
C GLU A 111 1.34 6.63 11.71
N GLY A 112 0.49 5.63 11.86
CA GLY A 112 -0.67 5.37 11.00
C GLY A 112 -0.63 3.94 10.43
N GLY A 113 -1.45 3.05 11.00
CA GLY A 113 -1.41 1.61 10.73
C GLY A 113 -2.06 1.16 9.42
N PHE A 114 -2.50 2.09 8.53
CA PHE A 114 -3.31 1.76 7.35
C PHE A 114 -2.76 2.35 6.05
N LEU A 115 -1.68 3.12 6.12
CA LEU A 115 -1.09 3.78 4.96
C LEU A 115 0.34 3.30 4.73
N PRO A 116 0.79 3.25 3.47
CA PRO A 116 2.17 2.93 3.16
C PRO A 116 3.13 4.07 3.53
N PHE A 117 4.38 3.71 3.79
CA PHE A 117 5.46 4.67 3.98
C PHE A 117 6.79 4.13 3.45
N ASP A 118 7.70 5.04 3.13
CA ASP A 118 9.00 4.76 2.53
C ASP A 118 10.15 5.20 3.42
N ALA A 119 11.27 4.47 3.35
CA ALA A 119 12.54 4.82 3.93
C ALA A 119 13.64 4.80 2.86
N THR A 120 14.26 5.96 2.56
CA THR A 120 15.42 6.01 1.67
C THR A 120 16.67 5.54 2.43
N VAL A 121 17.33 4.52 1.92
CA VAL A 121 18.46 3.85 2.58
C VAL A 121 19.74 3.84 1.74
N THR A 122 19.79 4.59 0.64
CA THR A 122 20.88 4.65 -0.33
C THR A 122 22.27 4.82 0.32
N ASN A 123 22.37 5.69 1.32
CA ASN A 123 23.64 6.01 1.98
C ASN A 123 23.99 5.09 3.16
N ILE A 124 23.11 4.13 3.50
CA ILE A 124 23.23 3.24 4.64
C ILE A 124 23.51 1.79 4.21
N VAL A 125 22.99 1.41 3.05
CA VAL A 125 23.14 0.03 2.54
C VAL A 125 24.57 -0.26 2.12
N ARG A 126 24.97 -1.51 2.29
CA ARG A 126 26.22 -2.08 1.82
C ARG A 126 25.92 -2.85 0.53
N TYR A 127 26.52 -2.41 -0.58
CA TYR A 127 26.36 -3.06 -1.87
C TYR A 127 27.14 -4.38 -1.93
N ASN A 128 26.59 -5.34 -2.69
CA ASN A 128 27.10 -6.71 -2.83
C ASN A 128 27.22 -7.44 -1.49
N GLN A 129 26.35 -7.13 -0.54
CA GLN A 129 26.33 -7.69 0.79
C GLN A 129 24.89 -7.82 1.31
N PHE A 130 24.72 -8.64 2.32
CA PHE A 130 23.50 -8.65 3.12
C PHE A 130 23.49 -7.45 4.06
N ASN A 131 22.32 -6.83 4.16
CA ASN A 131 22.02 -5.75 5.08
C ASN A 131 20.95 -6.23 6.05
N LYS A 132 21.03 -5.84 7.29
CA LYS A 132 20.04 -6.14 8.32
C LYS A 132 18.95 -5.08 8.30
N LEU A 133 17.71 -5.52 8.33
CA LEU A 133 16.52 -4.69 8.51
C LEU A 133 15.85 -5.06 9.82
N SER A 134 15.70 -4.09 10.73
CA SER A 134 14.99 -4.25 11.98
C SER A 134 13.86 -3.22 12.06
N VAL A 135 12.70 -3.64 12.56
CA VAL A 135 11.51 -2.79 12.71
C VAL A 135 11.00 -2.92 14.14
N LEU A 136 11.07 -1.81 14.89
CA LEU A 136 10.34 -1.66 16.13
C LEU A 136 8.95 -1.18 15.80
N ALA A 137 7.93 -1.93 16.18
CA ALA A 137 6.54 -1.56 16.05
C ALA A 137 5.86 -1.48 17.43
N ASN A 138 4.78 -0.69 17.52
CA ASN A 138 4.02 -0.48 18.74
C ASN A 138 2.54 -0.40 18.42
N ASN A 139 1.70 -1.15 19.15
CA ASN A 139 0.24 -1.23 18.97
C ASN A 139 -0.57 -0.55 20.09
N GLU A 140 0.06 0.23 20.94
CA GLU A 140 -0.64 1.04 21.93
C GLU A 140 -1.52 2.09 21.27
N LEU A 141 -2.72 2.27 21.81
CA LEU A 141 -3.67 3.28 21.35
C LEU A 141 -3.56 4.57 22.16
N SER A 142 -3.87 5.69 21.50
CA SER A 142 -4.00 7.01 22.14
C SER A 142 -5.21 7.76 21.57
N GLU A 143 -5.64 8.81 22.26
CA GLU A 143 -6.73 9.68 21.79
C GLU A 143 -6.34 10.59 20.63
N THR A 144 -5.03 10.71 20.35
CA THR A 144 -4.49 11.57 19.29
C THR A 144 -4.14 10.85 17.99
N MET A 145 -4.36 9.53 17.95
CA MET A 145 -4.12 8.72 16.76
C MET A 145 -5.42 8.33 16.04
N LEU A 146 -5.31 7.78 14.84
CA LEU A 146 -6.42 7.23 14.07
C LEU A 146 -6.17 5.75 13.73
N PRO A 147 -7.12 4.87 14.08
CA PRO A 147 -8.33 5.06 14.87
C PRO A 147 -7.98 5.30 16.35
N ALA A 148 -8.83 6.07 17.04
CA ALA A 148 -8.57 6.47 18.42
C ALA A 148 -8.87 5.39 19.45
N GLY A 149 -8.23 5.50 20.60
CA GLY A 149 -8.46 4.63 21.75
C GLY A 149 -7.60 5.06 22.91
N THR A 150 -7.51 4.21 23.94
CA THR A 150 -6.59 4.40 25.06
C THR A 150 -5.83 3.13 25.36
N THR A 151 -4.69 3.25 26.01
CA THR A 151 -3.95 2.11 26.56
C THR A 151 -4.00 2.20 28.08
N ARG A 152 -4.37 1.11 28.73
CA ARG A 152 -4.47 1.00 30.21
C ARG A 152 -3.43 0.04 30.72
N THR A 153 -2.74 0.42 31.80
CA THR A 153 -1.83 -0.47 32.51
C THR A 153 -2.59 -1.16 33.65
N LEU A 154 -2.54 -2.48 33.70
CA LEU A 154 -3.13 -3.31 34.73
C LEU A 154 -2.26 -3.30 35.99
N ALA A 155 -2.81 -3.80 37.10
CA ALA A 155 -2.10 -3.89 38.41
C ALA A 155 -0.83 -4.79 38.32
N ASP A 156 -0.81 -5.74 37.42
CA ASP A 156 0.34 -6.63 37.16
C ASP A 156 1.37 -6.06 36.21
N GLY A 157 1.20 -4.80 35.75
CA GLY A 157 2.09 -4.11 34.84
C GLY A 157 1.83 -4.36 33.32
N ARG A 158 0.96 -5.31 32.98
CA ARG A 158 0.57 -5.53 31.57
C ARG A 158 -0.24 -4.36 31.05
N LYS A 159 -0.05 -4.05 29.77
CA LYS A 159 -0.85 -3.06 29.05
C LYS A 159 -1.97 -3.74 28.28
N ILE A 160 -3.11 -3.09 28.17
CA ILE A 160 -4.23 -3.50 27.32
C ILE A 160 -4.71 -2.33 26.48
N ALA A 161 -4.98 -2.59 25.22
CA ALA A 161 -5.62 -1.62 24.34
C ALA A 161 -7.12 -1.52 24.69
N ALA A 162 -7.64 -0.31 24.74
CA ALA A 162 -9.06 -0.01 24.89
C ALA A 162 -9.50 0.86 23.70
N PRO A 163 -9.90 0.23 22.59
CA PRO A 163 -10.28 0.92 21.36
C PRO A 163 -11.62 1.66 21.54
N TYR A 164 -11.76 2.79 20.81
CA TYR A 164 -13.04 3.49 20.63
C TYR A 164 -13.78 3.01 19.38
N PHE A 165 -13.26 2.00 18.70
CA PHE A 165 -13.77 1.37 17.49
C PHE A 165 -14.19 -0.07 17.76
N ASP A 166 -14.98 -0.64 16.86
CA ASP A 166 -15.70 -1.91 17.05
C ASP A 166 -15.07 -3.11 16.32
N PHE A 167 -13.82 -2.99 15.87
CA PHE A 167 -13.05 -4.09 15.30
C PHE A 167 -11.80 -4.41 16.14
N TYR A 168 -11.20 -5.58 15.89
CA TYR A 168 -10.05 -6.02 16.67
C TYR A 168 -8.80 -5.19 16.37
N ASN A 169 -8.05 -4.82 17.42
CA ASN A 169 -6.80 -4.08 17.30
C ASN A 169 -5.65 -5.01 16.88
N TYR A 170 -5.73 -5.53 15.65
CA TYR A 170 -4.68 -6.34 15.08
C TYR A 170 -3.35 -5.59 15.00
N ALA A 171 -2.24 -6.30 15.26
CA ALA A 171 -0.91 -5.71 15.29
C ALA A 171 0.10 -6.54 14.50
N GLY A 172 0.98 -5.85 13.78
CA GLY A 172 2.02 -6.47 12.97
C GLY A 172 2.38 -5.67 11.74
N ILE A 173 3.17 -6.26 10.86
CA ILE A 173 3.43 -5.80 9.49
C ILE A 173 2.37 -6.45 8.60
N HIS A 174 1.34 -5.68 8.23
CA HIS A 174 0.12 -6.23 7.64
C HIS A 174 0.13 -6.32 6.12
N ARG A 175 1.02 -5.58 5.46
CA ARG A 175 1.08 -5.52 3.99
C ARG A 175 2.51 -5.70 3.53
N PRO A 176 2.74 -5.99 2.22
CA PRO A 176 4.06 -6.30 1.70
C PRO A 176 5.13 -5.27 2.05
N VAL A 177 6.36 -5.78 2.18
CA VAL A 177 7.56 -4.96 2.34
C VAL A 177 8.42 -5.12 1.09
N TRP A 178 8.80 -4.00 0.48
CA TRP A 178 9.56 -3.96 -0.76
C TRP A 178 10.92 -3.29 -0.55
N LEU A 179 11.95 -3.88 -1.14
CA LEU A 179 13.22 -3.21 -1.43
C LEU A 179 13.17 -2.77 -2.90
N MET A 180 13.37 -1.49 -3.15
CA MET A 180 13.30 -0.89 -4.47
C MET A 180 14.62 -0.23 -4.84
N ALA A 181 15.07 -0.41 -6.10
CA ALA A 181 16.07 0.45 -6.71
C ALA A 181 15.37 1.31 -7.76
N LEU A 182 15.41 2.62 -7.55
CA LEU A 182 14.70 3.62 -8.34
C LEU A 182 15.70 4.56 -9.02
N PRO A 183 15.40 5.05 -10.24
CA PRO A 183 16.22 6.09 -10.87
C PRO A 183 16.28 7.36 -10.02
N LYS A 184 17.37 8.11 -10.13
CA LYS A 184 17.55 9.40 -9.44
C LYS A 184 16.47 10.40 -9.86
N GLU A 185 16.25 10.52 -11.16
CA GLU A 185 15.10 11.23 -11.68
C GLU A 185 14.00 10.24 -12.02
N ARG A 186 12.80 10.51 -11.53
CA ARG A 186 11.68 9.59 -11.66
C ARG A 186 10.32 10.23 -11.56
N VAL A 187 9.32 9.52 -12.03
CA VAL A 187 7.91 9.80 -11.76
C VAL A 187 7.65 9.59 -10.27
N LEU A 188 7.09 10.60 -9.60
CA LEU A 188 6.73 10.58 -8.17
C LEU A 188 5.25 10.29 -7.96
N ASP A 189 4.39 10.83 -8.84
CA ASP A 189 2.95 10.70 -8.76
C ASP A 189 2.30 11.02 -10.10
N TYR A 190 1.07 10.57 -10.31
CA TYR A 190 0.23 10.97 -11.42
C TYR A 190 -1.25 10.97 -11.03
N SER A 191 -2.04 11.72 -11.78
CA SER A 191 -3.50 11.71 -11.68
C SER A 191 -4.14 11.75 -13.05
N THR A 192 -5.34 11.17 -13.16
CA THR A 192 -6.14 11.15 -14.39
C THR A 192 -7.57 11.59 -14.11
N ARG A 193 -8.17 12.27 -15.10
CA ARG A 193 -9.60 12.61 -15.12
C ARG A 193 -10.18 12.24 -16.46
N TYR A 194 -11.35 11.62 -16.44
CA TYR A 194 -11.99 11.07 -17.62
C TYR A 194 -13.17 11.91 -18.05
N ARG A 195 -13.31 12.07 -19.37
CA ARG A 195 -14.44 12.75 -20.01
C ARG A 195 -14.88 11.94 -21.21
N LEU A 196 -16.14 11.54 -21.24
CA LEU A 196 -16.69 10.82 -22.38
C LEU A 196 -17.06 11.80 -23.50
N THR A 197 -16.80 11.41 -24.74
CA THR A 197 -17.13 12.16 -25.95
C THR A 197 -18.01 11.31 -26.87
N GLU A 198 -18.59 11.92 -27.91
CA GLU A 198 -19.41 11.18 -28.91
C GLU A 198 -18.60 10.08 -29.62
N THR A 199 -17.29 10.25 -29.75
CA THR A 199 -16.41 9.35 -30.50
C THR A 199 -15.48 8.51 -29.64
N GLY A 200 -15.55 8.61 -28.31
CA GLY A 200 -14.66 7.88 -27.39
C GLY A 200 -14.52 8.55 -26.04
N ALA A 201 -13.29 8.82 -25.63
CA ALA A 201 -13.00 9.47 -24.34
C ALA A 201 -11.76 10.37 -24.41
N GLU A 202 -11.71 11.33 -23.53
CA GLU A 202 -10.55 12.17 -23.24
C GLU A 202 -10.09 11.90 -21.80
N ILE A 203 -8.77 11.77 -21.63
CA ILE A 203 -8.12 11.54 -20.33
C ILE A 203 -7.19 12.71 -20.08
N ASP A 204 -7.59 13.65 -19.25
CA ASP A 204 -6.70 14.69 -18.75
C ASP A 204 -5.78 14.09 -17.70
N TYR A 205 -4.47 14.34 -17.81
CA TYR A 205 -3.49 13.82 -16.88
C TYR A 205 -2.58 14.91 -16.31
N THR A 206 -2.08 14.65 -15.11
CA THR A 206 -0.99 15.40 -14.48
C THR A 206 0.03 14.41 -13.95
N VAL A 207 1.32 14.65 -14.22
CA VAL A 207 2.45 13.84 -13.75
C VAL A 207 3.38 14.72 -12.92
N SER A 208 3.77 14.24 -11.74
CA SER A 208 4.79 14.86 -10.90
C SER A 208 6.11 14.12 -11.05
N THR A 209 7.20 14.85 -11.29
CA THR A 209 8.56 14.31 -11.37
C THR A 209 9.49 15.07 -10.44
N ASN A 210 10.67 14.52 -10.14
CA ASN A 210 11.69 15.20 -9.34
C ASN A 210 12.84 15.79 -10.18
N GLY A 211 12.69 15.87 -11.49
CA GLY A 211 13.68 16.43 -12.39
C GLY A 211 13.07 17.13 -13.60
N PRO A 212 13.89 17.74 -14.46
CA PRO A 212 13.45 18.62 -15.53
C PRO A 212 13.24 17.92 -16.88
N HIS A 213 13.57 16.63 -16.99
CA HIS A 213 13.54 15.95 -18.29
C HIS A 213 12.12 15.80 -18.86
N PRO A 214 11.99 15.75 -20.19
CA PRO A 214 10.70 15.61 -20.89
C PRO A 214 9.97 14.33 -20.49
N VAL A 215 8.63 14.44 -20.37
CA VAL A 215 7.72 13.34 -20.05
C VAL A 215 6.89 12.99 -21.27
N THR A 216 6.68 11.70 -21.53
CA THR A 216 5.64 11.18 -22.42
C THR A 216 4.67 10.30 -21.64
N VAL A 217 3.41 10.38 -22.02
CA VAL A 217 2.33 9.56 -21.47
C VAL A 217 1.65 8.84 -22.63
N GLU A 218 1.66 7.53 -22.58
CA GLU A 218 1.10 6.65 -23.61
C GLU A 218 0.04 5.75 -23.03
N LEU A 219 -0.97 5.42 -23.84
CA LEU A 219 -2.03 4.48 -23.46
C LEU A 219 -2.06 3.33 -24.46
N TYR A 220 -2.10 2.12 -23.95
CA TYR A 220 -2.12 0.90 -24.75
C TYR A 220 -3.40 0.08 -24.53
N ASP A 221 -3.94 -0.46 -25.61
CA ASP A 221 -4.94 -1.51 -25.65
C ASP A 221 -4.22 -2.82 -26.04
N GLY A 222 -3.82 -3.61 -25.05
CA GLY A 222 -2.90 -4.72 -25.22
C GLY A 222 -1.56 -4.23 -25.77
N THR A 223 -1.17 -4.65 -26.97
CA THR A 223 0.09 -4.22 -27.61
C THR A 223 -0.05 -2.99 -28.50
N THR A 224 -1.27 -2.47 -28.68
CA THR A 224 -1.55 -1.35 -29.60
C THR A 224 -1.56 -0.03 -28.83
N ARG A 225 -0.69 0.90 -29.20
CA ARG A 225 -0.76 2.25 -28.65
C ARG A 225 -1.98 2.98 -29.25
N VAL A 226 -2.92 3.38 -28.38
CA VAL A 226 -4.19 4.03 -28.76
C VAL A 226 -4.19 5.53 -28.55
N ALA A 227 -3.33 6.05 -27.69
CA ALA A 227 -3.13 7.49 -27.49
C ALA A 227 -1.72 7.79 -26.98
N GLU A 228 -1.25 9.02 -27.22
CA GLU A 228 0.03 9.55 -26.75
C GLU A 228 -0.08 11.06 -26.54
N SER A 229 0.63 11.56 -25.55
CA SER A 229 0.77 12.98 -25.27
C SER A 229 2.14 13.25 -24.63
N SER A 230 2.64 14.48 -24.73
CA SER A 230 3.92 14.89 -24.14
C SER A 230 3.73 16.01 -23.13
N GLY A 231 4.58 16.05 -22.12
CA GLY A 231 4.56 17.02 -21.03
C GLY A 231 4.05 16.42 -19.72
N THR A 232 4.24 17.15 -18.63
CA THR A 232 3.78 16.77 -17.29
C THR A 232 2.27 16.98 -17.10
N THR A 233 1.61 17.67 -18.02
CA THR A 233 0.16 17.83 -18.11
C THR A 233 -0.27 17.74 -19.56
N GLY A 234 -1.42 17.15 -19.82
CA GLY A 234 -1.95 17.00 -21.17
C GLY A 234 -3.26 16.22 -21.20
N THR A 235 -3.70 15.91 -22.42
CA THR A 235 -4.91 15.13 -22.67
C THR A 235 -4.59 14.00 -23.64
N LEU A 236 -4.96 12.77 -23.31
CA LEU A 236 -4.98 11.62 -24.19
C LEU A 236 -6.37 11.50 -24.83
N VAL A 237 -6.43 11.45 -26.16
CA VAL A 237 -7.69 11.29 -26.91
C VAL A 237 -7.81 9.83 -27.37
N VAL A 238 -8.78 9.10 -26.85
CA VAL A 238 -9.01 7.68 -27.12
C VAL A 238 -10.25 7.51 -27.97
N LYS A 239 -10.08 7.23 -29.26
CA LYS A 239 -11.20 6.96 -30.17
C LYS A 239 -11.77 5.57 -29.91
N ASN A 240 -13.12 5.45 -29.96
CA ASN A 240 -13.84 4.20 -29.70
C ASN A 240 -13.45 3.54 -28.37
N ALA A 241 -13.28 4.36 -27.31
CA ALA A 241 -12.84 3.88 -26.00
C ALA A 241 -13.75 2.78 -25.46
N LYS A 242 -13.15 1.67 -25.03
CA LYS A 242 -13.83 0.64 -24.24
C LYS A 242 -13.91 1.10 -22.79
N LEU A 243 -15.14 1.19 -22.27
CA LEU A 243 -15.35 1.74 -20.93
C LEU A 243 -15.28 0.64 -19.88
N TRP A 244 -14.67 0.98 -18.75
CA TRP A 244 -14.77 0.17 -17.55
C TRP A 244 -16.22 0.22 -17.01
N ASN A 245 -16.75 -0.93 -16.62
CA ASN A 245 -18.09 -1.02 -16.04
C ASN A 245 -18.13 -2.08 -14.94
N VAL A 246 -19.18 -2.04 -14.12
CA VAL A 246 -19.43 -3.03 -13.07
C VAL A 246 -19.51 -4.43 -13.70
N HIS A 247 -18.74 -5.38 -13.17
CA HIS A 247 -18.62 -6.78 -13.66
C HIS A 247 -18.20 -6.92 -15.13
N ALA A 248 -17.83 -5.83 -15.75
CA ALA A 248 -17.37 -5.75 -17.14
C ALA A 248 -16.18 -4.77 -17.21
N ALA A 249 -15.20 -4.99 -16.37
CA ALA A 249 -14.00 -4.17 -16.27
C ALA A 249 -13.19 -4.25 -17.58
N TYR A 250 -12.82 -3.09 -18.09
CA TYR A 250 -11.86 -2.97 -19.17
C TYR A 250 -10.74 -2.04 -18.75
N LEU A 251 -9.50 -2.52 -18.80
CA LEU A 251 -8.32 -1.77 -18.36
C LEU A 251 -7.37 -1.58 -19.54
N TYR A 252 -6.82 -0.38 -19.62
CA TYR A 252 -5.75 0.01 -20.51
C TYR A 252 -4.44 0.07 -19.74
N ASP A 253 -3.32 -0.18 -20.41
CA ASP A 253 -2.00 0.01 -19.84
C ASP A 253 -1.56 1.46 -20.07
N LEU A 254 -1.39 2.19 -18.96
CA LEU A 254 -0.84 3.56 -18.94
C LEU A 254 0.66 3.48 -18.73
N VAL A 255 1.42 4.09 -19.64
CA VAL A 255 2.87 4.12 -19.60
C VAL A 255 3.33 5.57 -19.51
N ILE A 256 4.08 5.89 -18.47
CA ILE A 256 4.67 7.21 -18.24
C ILE A 256 6.18 7.07 -18.34
N ARG A 257 6.83 7.83 -19.21
CA ARG A 257 8.29 7.81 -19.39
C ARG A 257 8.89 9.19 -19.24
N ILE A 258 10.08 9.21 -18.64
CA ILE A 258 10.97 10.38 -18.58
C ILE A 258 12.12 10.09 -19.54
N HIS A 259 12.50 11.07 -20.39
CA HIS A 259 13.49 10.90 -21.44
C HIS A 259 14.67 11.86 -21.28
N GLU A 260 15.90 11.34 -21.39
CA GLU A 260 17.12 12.12 -21.60
C GLU A 260 17.63 11.87 -23.03
N GLY A 261 17.32 12.78 -23.94
CA GLY A 261 17.53 12.55 -25.38
C GLY A 261 16.68 11.37 -25.89
N SER A 262 17.32 10.33 -26.39
CA SER A 262 16.66 9.10 -26.83
C SER A 262 16.57 8.02 -25.74
N ALA A 263 17.23 8.21 -24.61
CA ALA A 263 17.23 7.23 -23.53
C ALA A 263 16.02 7.43 -22.62
N VAL A 264 15.43 6.31 -22.14
CA VAL A 264 14.40 6.32 -21.09
C VAL A 264 15.11 6.32 -19.73
N VAL A 265 14.95 7.41 -18.99
CA VAL A 265 15.51 7.58 -17.64
C VAL A 265 14.65 6.87 -16.61
N ASP A 266 13.32 7.04 -16.71
CA ASP A 266 12.36 6.34 -15.87
C ASP A 266 11.13 5.93 -16.66
N GLU A 267 10.57 4.78 -16.28
CA GLU A 267 9.34 4.23 -16.80
C GLU A 267 8.45 3.78 -15.65
N TYR A 268 7.21 4.25 -15.64
CA TYR A 268 6.19 3.78 -14.72
C TYR A 268 4.99 3.22 -15.50
N LEU A 269 4.52 2.06 -15.05
CA LEU A 269 3.41 1.33 -15.68
C LEU A 269 2.26 1.23 -14.69
N ASP A 270 1.05 1.51 -15.15
CA ASP A 270 -0.16 1.23 -14.38
C ASP A 270 -1.32 0.84 -15.29
N ARG A 271 -2.39 0.30 -14.72
CA ARG A 271 -3.58 -0.10 -15.45
C ARG A 271 -4.75 0.78 -15.04
N ILE A 272 -5.41 1.40 -16.02
CA ILE A 272 -6.51 2.34 -15.78
C ILE A 272 -7.77 1.94 -16.52
N GLY A 273 -8.93 2.09 -15.86
CA GLY A 273 -10.25 1.90 -16.47
C GLY A 273 -10.89 3.24 -16.80
N ILE A 274 -11.23 3.47 -18.06
CA ILE A 274 -11.90 4.71 -18.51
C ILE A 274 -13.34 4.66 -18.04
N ARG A 275 -13.70 5.55 -17.10
CA ARG A 275 -15.06 5.66 -16.56
C ARG A 275 -15.36 7.06 -16.05
N THR A 276 -16.63 7.43 -16.05
CA THR A 276 -17.13 8.59 -15.31
C THR A 276 -18.12 8.13 -14.25
N PHE A 277 -18.03 8.74 -13.07
CA PHE A 277 -18.96 8.52 -11.98
C PHE A 277 -19.49 9.86 -11.51
N GLU A 278 -20.80 10.04 -11.51
CA GLU A 278 -21.44 11.31 -11.16
C GLU A 278 -22.73 11.09 -10.35
N ILE A 279 -23.08 12.12 -9.60
CA ILE A 279 -24.39 12.19 -8.92
C ILE A 279 -25.23 13.24 -9.64
N ARG A 280 -26.35 12.84 -10.23
CA ARG A 280 -27.25 13.74 -10.92
C ARG A 280 -28.70 13.45 -10.52
N HIS A 281 -29.42 14.48 -10.09
CA HIS A 281 -30.78 14.38 -9.59
C HIS A 281 -30.98 13.28 -8.54
N GLY A 282 -30.04 13.15 -7.60
CA GLY A 282 -30.07 12.15 -6.52
C GLY A 282 -29.83 10.71 -6.97
N ARG A 283 -29.32 10.48 -8.19
CA ARG A 283 -28.95 9.16 -8.71
C ARG A 283 -27.47 9.07 -9.01
N PHE A 284 -26.88 7.92 -8.73
CA PHE A 284 -25.54 7.59 -9.18
C PHE A 284 -25.57 7.20 -10.65
N LEU A 285 -24.66 7.78 -11.43
CA LEU A 285 -24.49 7.46 -12.85
C LEU A 285 -23.05 6.95 -13.07
N LEU A 286 -22.94 5.80 -13.71
CA LEU A 286 -21.70 5.27 -14.23
C LEU A 286 -21.74 5.35 -15.74
N ASN A 287 -20.79 6.07 -16.34
CA ASN A 287 -20.75 6.32 -17.79
C ASN A 287 -22.06 6.90 -18.34
N GLY A 288 -22.66 7.83 -17.58
CA GLY A 288 -23.95 8.45 -17.94
C GLY A 288 -25.19 7.58 -17.71
N SER A 289 -25.04 6.30 -17.36
CA SER A 289 -26.14 5.37 -17.11
C SER A 289 -26.40 5.19 -15.61
N PRO A 290 -27.67 5.12 -15.15
CA PRO A 290 -27.97 4.91 -13.75
C PRO A 290 -27.38 3.59 -13.23
N VAL A 291 -26.72 3.65 -12.08
CA VAL A 291 -26.21 2.48 -11.36
C VAL A 291 -26.82 2.44 -9.95
N TYR A 292 -27.26 1.26 -9.54
CA TYR A 292 -27.73 1.02 -8.18
C TYR A 292 -26.66 0.26 -7.42
N LEU A 293 -26.14 0.83 -6.32
CA LEU A 293 -25.11 0.22 -5.50
C LEU A 293 -25.70 -0.88 -4.64
N ARG A 294 -25.19 -2.10 -4.78
CA ARG A 294 -25.54 -3.29 -4.00
C ARG A 294 -24.28 -3.84 -3.37
N GLY A 295 -24.20 -3.78 -2.06
CA GLY A 295 -23.01 -4.22 -1.36
C GLY A 295 -23.12 -4.08 0.15
N PHE A 296 -22.02 -4.24 0.84
CA PHE A 296 -21.92 -4.21 2.29
C PHE A 296 -20.52 -3.74 2.74
N GLY A 297 -20.36 -3.47 4.04
CA GLY A 297 -19.06 -3.25 4.64
C GLY A 297 -18.28 -4.56 4.68
N ARG A 298 -17.02 -4.52 4.25
CA ARG A 298 -16.07 -5.63 4.32
C ARG A 298 -14.99 -5.28 5.36
N HIS A 299 -14.30 -6.28 5.90
CA HIS A 299 -13.03 -6.13 6.63
C HIS A 299 -11.91 -6.83 5.87
N GLU A 300 -10.63 -6.48 6.16
CA GLU A 300 -9.47 -7.18 5.60
C GLU A 300 -9.11 -8.46 6.37
N ASP A 301 -9.88 -8.80 7.39
CA ASP A 301 -9.59 -9.89 8.30
C ASP A 301 -9.63 -11.25 7.58
N ALA A 302 -8.63 -12.05 7.84
CA ALA A 302 -8.50 -13.42 7.35
C ALA A 302 -8.12 -14.35 8.51
N ASP A 303 -8.61 -15.59 8.47
CA ASP A 303 -8.23 -16.62 9.44
C ASP A 303 -6.71 -16.73 9.54
N ILE A 304 -6.18 -16.78 10.76
CA ILE A 304 -4.76 -16.91 11.11
C ILE A 304 -3.94 -15.64 10.83
N ARG A 305 -4.14 -14.98 9.68
CA ARG A 305 -3.38 -13.76 9.33
C ARG A 305 -3.87 -12.51 10.02
N GLY A 306 -5.06 -12.56 10.65
CA GLY A 306 -5.74 -11.37 11.15
C GLY A 306 -5.92 -10.36 10.01
N ARG A 307 -5.40 -9.13 10.15
CA ARG A 307 -5.45 -8.14 9.09
C ARG A 307 -4.25 -8.19 8.10
N GLY A 308 -3.40 -9.20 8.21
CA GLY A 308 -2.34 -9.43 7.23
C GLY A 308 -2.90 -9.75 5.84
N LEU A 309 -2.40 -9.09 4.80
CA LEU A 309 -2.88 -9.29 3.42
C LEU A 309 -2.84 -10.77 3.02
N ASP A 310 -4.01 -11.30 2.65
CA ASP A 310 -4.21 -12.66 2.16
C ASP A 310 -4.93 -12.62 0.81
N LEU A 311 -4.18 -12.59 -0.29
CA LEU A 311 -4.73 -12.48 -1.64
C LEU A 311 -5.67 -13.64 -2.01
N PRO A 312 -5.43 -14.91 -1.62
CA PRO A 312 -6.40 -15.99 -1.83
C PRO A 312 -7.76 -15.70 -1.17
N THR A 313 -7.76 -15.26 0.09
CA THR A 313 -8.99 -14.89 0.79
C THR A 313 -9.68 -13.70 0.13
N VAL A 314 -8.92 -12.66 -0.23
CA VAL A 314 -9.44 -11.49 -0.95
C VAL A 314 -10.09 -11.91 -2.27
N LYS A 315 -9.40 -12.73 -3.07
CA LYS A 315 -9.97 -13.23 -4.35
C LYS A 315 -11.25 -14.02 -4.14
N ARG A 316 -11.32 -14.88 -3.12
CA ARG A 316 -12.54 -15.60 -2.76
C ARG A 316 -13.67 -14.67 -2.38
N ASP A 317 -13.40 -13.61 -1.61
CA ASP A 317 -14.40 -12.61 -1.24
C ASP A 317 -15.01 -11.95 -2.50
N PHE A 318 -14.18 -11.58 -3.48
CA PHE A 318 -14.65 -11.00 -4.74
C PHE A 318 -15.55 -11.99 -5.51
N GLU A 319 -15.21 -13.28 -5.58
CA GLU A 319 -16.05 -14.29 -6.21
C GLU A 319 -17.38 -14.48 -5.46
N LEU A 320 -17.37 -14.47 -4.12
CA LEU A 320 -18.60 -14.55 -3.32
C LEU A 320 -19.47 -13.31 -3.51
N MET A 321 -18.86 -12.11 -3.55
CA MET A 321 -19.58 -10.88 -3.83
C MET A 321 -20.26 -10.91 -5.21
N LYS A 322 -19.58 -11.38 -6.25
CA LYS A 322 -20.18 -11.58 -7.57
C LYS A 322 -21.34 -12.57 -7.53
N TRP A 323 -21.13 -13.71 -6.86
CA TRP A 323 -22.15 -14.76 -6.75
C TRP A 323 -23.45 -14.27 -6.12
N ILE A 324 -23.39 -13.40 -5.10
CA ILE A 324 -24.60 -12.82 -4.48
C ILE A 324 -25.11 -11.58 -5.22
N GLY A 325 -24.45 -11.15 -6.30
CA GLY A 325 -24.85 -9.99 -7.12
C GLY A 325 -24.49 -8.64 -6.53
N ALA A 326 -23.51 -8.58 -5.61
CA ALA A 326 -22.95 -7.32 -5.14
C ALA A 326 -22.09 -6.68 -6.24
N ASN A 327 -22.10 -5.34 -6.34
CA ASN A 327 -21.34 -4.57 -7.32
C ASN A 327 -20.49 -3.47 -6.68
N CYS A 328 -20.54 -3.35 -5.35
CA CYS A 328 -19.70 -2.45 -4.57
C CYS A 328 -19.46 -3.03 -3.17
N PHE A 329 -18.47 -2.50 -2.49
CA PHE A 329 -18.24 -2.72 -1.06
C PHE A 329 -17.72 -1.44 -0.41
N ARG A 330 -17.80 -1.37 0.91
CA ARG A 330 -17.23 -0.30 1.72
C ARG A 330 -15.97 -0.82 2.42
N THR A 331 -14.90 -0.03 2.40
CA THR A 331 -13.67 -0.36 3.11
C THR A 331 -13.83 -0.05 4.59
N SER A 332 -14.60 -0.86 5.30
CA SER A 332 -14.84 -0.71 6.74
C SER A 332 -13.58 -1.02 7.52
N HIS A 333 -13.04 -0.15 8.29
CA HIS A 333 -13.31 1.28 8.53
C HIS A 333 -12.03 2.09 8.32
N TYR A 334 -11.24 1.76 7.28
CA TYR A 334 -9.90 2.29 7.01
C TYR A 334 -9.50 2.03 5.55
N PRO A 335 -8.49 2.73 5.01
CA PRO A 335 -7.96 2.44 3.68
C PRO A 335 -7.40 1.01 3.62
N TYR A 336 -7.81 0.26 2.62
CA TYR A 336 -7.39 -1.13 2.41
C TYR A 336 -6.02 -1.23 1.74
N ALA A 337 -5.51 -2.44 1.60
CA ALA A 337 -4.30 -2.72 0.83
C ALA A 337 -4.48 -2.32 -0.64
N GLU A 338 -3.45 -1.74 -1.25
CA GLU A 338 -3.50 -1.25 -2.64
C GLU A 338 -3.86 -2.37 -3.62
N GLU A 339 -3.49 -3.61 -3.31
CA GLU A 339 -3.81 -4.81 -4.09
C GLU A 339 -5.33 -5.08 -4.14
N ILE A 340 -6.07 -4.68 -3.11
CA ILE A 340 -7.53 -4.83 -3.09
C ILE A 340 -8.20 -3.81 -4.02
N TYR A 341 -7.69 -2.59 -4.10
CA TYR A 341 -8.17 -1.60 -5.07
C TYR A 341 -7.85 -2.02 -6.51
N GLN A 342 -6.65 -2.56 -6.75
CA GLN A 342 -6.28 -3.11 -8.06
C GLN A 342 -7.22 -4.27 -8.45
N MET A 343 -7.50 -5.19 -7.52
CA MET A 343 -8.44 -6.28 -7.76
C MET A 343 -9.86 -5.76 -8.02
N ALA A 344 -10.30 -4.71 -7.35
CA ALA A 344 -11.59 -4.09 -7.61
C ALA A 344 -11.68 -3.47 -9.01
N ASP A 345 -10.60 -2.84 -9.48
CA ASP A 345 -10.51 -2.34 -10.85
C ASP A 345 -10.55 -3.49 -11.88
N GLU A 346 -9.89 -4.61 -11.62
CA GLU A 346 -9.86 -5.79 -12.49
C GLU A 346 -11.18 -6.55 -12.50
N GLU A 347 -11.84 -6.64 -11.36
CA GLU A 347 -13.06 -7.43 -11.17
C GLU A 347 -14.35 -6.63 -11.43
N GLY A 348 -14.25 -5.32 -11.60
CA GLY A 348 -15.38 -4.44 -11.88
C GLY A 348 -16.24 -4.14 -10.65
N PHE A 349 -15.62 -3.76 -9.53
CA PHE A 349 -16.32 -3.34 -8.32
C PHE A 349 -16.14 -1.85 -8.06
N LEU A 350 -17.22 -1.19 -7.64
CA LEU A 350 -17.18 0.14 -7.06
C LEU A 350 -16.82 0.07 -5.58
N ILE A 351 -16.16 1.11 -5.07
CA ILE A 351 -15.73 1.17 -3.67
C ILE A 351 -16.30 2.44 -3.02
N ILE A 352 -16.76 2.30 -1.79
CA ILE A 352 -17.00 3.39 -0.85
C ILE A 352 -15.82 3.36 0.12
N ASP A 353 -14.86 4.24 -0.11
CA ASP A 353 -13.62 4.25 0.65
C ASP A 353 -13.74 5.05 1.95
N GLU A 354 -13.07 4.58 3.02
CA GLU A 354 -13.12 5.19 4.34
C GLU A 354 -11.73 5.57 4.85
N VAL A 355 -11.66 6.64 5.62
CA VAL A 355 -10.50 6.98 6.46
C VAL A 355 -10.65 6.34 7.84
N PRO A 356 -9.55 6.07 8.59
CA PRO A 356 -9.61 5.34 9.86
C PRO A 356 -10.09 6.23 11.02
N ALA A 357 -11.21 6.94 10.82
CA ALA A 357 -11.75 7.92 11.77
C ALA A 357 -12.93 7.39 12.61
N VAL A 358 -13.20 6.10 12.57
CA VAL A 358 -14.27 5.46 13.37
C VAL A 358 -14.01 5.68 14.87
N GLY A 359 -15.03 6.08 15.61
CA GLY A 359 -14.92 6.40 17.04
C GLY A 359 -14.30 7.76 17.37
N PHE A 360 -13.91 8.56 16.35
CA PHE A 360 -13.26 9.86 16.57
C PHE A 360 -14.18 10.92 17.22
N MET A 361 -15.47 10.78 17.11
CA MET A 361 -16.47 11.75 17.57
C MET A 361 -17.21 11.28 18.85
N GLN A 362 -16.59 10.48 19.68
CA GLN A 362 -17.17 10.06 20.98
C GLN A 362 -16.81 11.01 22.09
#